data_3d6388d7f8b1a4510f61a6779f45f284
#
_entry.id   3d6388d7f8b1a4510f61a6779f45f284
#
_cell.length_a   1.000
_cell.length_b   1.000
_cell.length_c   1.000
_cell.angle_alpha   90.00
_cell.angle_beta   90.00
_cell.angle_gamma   90.00
#
_symmetry.space_group_name_H-M   'P 1'
#
loop_
_entity.id
_entity.type
_entity.pdbx_description
1 polymer ?
#
loop_
_entity_poly.entity_id
_entity_poly.type
_entity_poly.pdbx_seq_one_letter_code
_entity_poly.pdbx_strand_id
1 'polypeptide(L)'
;GFRNPTSGAINLGRSGGRIAHVDNASAITQNPANLMDLKRPEVTVSFNPVYISVEHQNASGATAETENAWKFLPAAYASMPILDDKYVIGLGITSPYGLSNEWKNAGGFADTANQGSLRYTTPHFSELQTILVNPTVAFDVSEKVSMGLGLDIQWSQLTFKQHVFPNGRFVAESDGIGAGANR
;
A
#
# COMPACT_ATOMS: atom_id res chain seq x y z
N GLY A 1 -5.06 5.91 -8.81
CA GLY A 1 -4.25 5.77 -7.60
C GLY A 1 -2.85 5.27 -7.94
N PHE A 2 -1.90 5.60 -7.11
CA PHE A 2 -0.53 5.13 -7.25
C PHE A 2 -0.34 3.90 -6.35
N ARG A 3 0.33 2.88 -6.87
CA ARG A 3 0.78 1.76 -6.07
C ARG A 3 1.94 2.22 -5.17
N ASN A 4 1.93 1.81 -3.91
CA ASN A 4 3.06 2.03 -3.02
C ASN A 4 4.32 1.36 -3.59
N PRO A 5 5.53 1.91 -3.31
CA PRO A 5 6.77 1.27 -3.73
C PRO A 5 6.84 -0.17 -3.22
N THR A 6 7.55 -1.02 -3.96
CA THR A 6 7.80 -2.39 -3.53
C THR A 6 8.47 -2.43 -2.15
N SER A 7 7.97 -3.31 -1.29
CA SER A 7 8.43 -3.40 0.10
C SER A 7 9.89 -3.84 0.21
N GLY A 8 10.60 -3.29 1.19
CA GLY A 8 11.95 -3.65 1.54
C GLY A 8 13.04 -2.76 0.94
N ALA A 9 14.06 -2.47 1.74
CA ALA A 9 15.15 -1.56 1.37
C ALA A 9 15.92 -2.00 0.11
N ILE A 10 16.13 -3.31 -0.09
CA ILE A 10 16.81 -3.85 -1.26
C ILE A 10 16.00 -3.60 -2.53
N ASN A 11 14.68 -3.80 -2.46
CA ASN A 11 13.79 -3.56 -3.59
C ASN A 11 13.71 -2.07 -3.94
N LEU A 12 13.62 -1.22 -2.93
CA LEU A 12 13.64 0.23 -3.09
C LEU A 12 14.97 0.71 -3.68
N GLY A 13 16.10 0.24 -3.16
CA GLY A 13 17.44 0.61 -3.64
C GLY A 13 17.71 0.19 -5.09
N ARG A 14 16.96 -0.78 -5.62
CA ARG A 14 17.02 -1.22 -7.02
C ARG A 14 15.86 -0.69 -7.87
N SER A 15 15.12 0.28 -7.38
CA SER A 15 13.96 0.86 -8.07
C SER A 15 12.94 -0.19 -8.53
N GLY A 16 12.76 -1.27 -7.77
CA GLY A 16 11.89 -2.39 -8.12
C GLY A 16 12.48 -3.37 -9.17
N GLY A 17 13.71 -3.19 -9.61
CA GLY A 17 14.37 -3.98 -10.68
C GLY A 17 14.83 -5.39 -10.29
N ARG A 18 14.13 -6.09 -9.38
CA ARG A 18 14.48 -7.45 -8.92
C ARG A 18 13.53 -8.55 -9.38
N ILE A 19 12.57 -8.26 -10.24
CA ILE A 19 11.54 -9.22 -10.64
C ILE A 19 12.13 -10.53 -11.21
N ALA A 20 13.28 -10.45 -11.89
CA ALA A 20 13.93 -11.63 -12.44
C ALA A 20 14.60 -12.54 -11.39
N HIS A 21 14.99 -11.97 -10.25
CA HIS A 21 15.64 -12.74 -9.18
C HIS A 21 15.39 -12.09 -7.83
N VAL A 22 14.50 -12.69 -7.07
CA VAL A 22 14.17 -12.30 -5.70
C VAL A 22 14.56 -13.42 -4.75
N ASP A 23 15.51 -13.15 -3.87
CA ASP A 23 16.19 -14.12 -3.01
C ASP A 23 15.63 -14.15 -1.57
N ASN A 24 14.38 -13.82 -1.39
CA ASN A 24 13.69 -13.84 -0.10
C ASN A 24 12.18 -14.00 -0.29
N ALA A 25 11.43 -14.20 0.81
CA ALA A 25 10.00 -14.46 0.79
C ALA A 25 9.16 -13.35 0.13
N SER A 26 9.70 -12.14 -0.10
CA SER A 26 9.00 -11.09 -0.84
C SER A 26 8.79 -11.42 -2.33
N ALA A 27 9.40 -12.50 -2.83
CA ALA A 27 9.11 -13.08 -4.15
C ALA A 27 7.62 -13.34 -4.35
N ILE A 28 6.87 -13.62 -3.30
CA ILE A 28 5.41 -13.84 -3.30
C ILE A 28 4.69 -12.77 -4.13
N THR A 29 5.04 -11.50 -3.95
CA THR A 29 4.35 -10.38 -4.62
C THR A 29 5.06 -9.84 -5.86
N GLN A 30 6.25 -10.36 -6.18
CA GLN A 30 7.07 -9.86 -7.28
C GLN A 30 7.19 -10.89 -8.42
N ASN A 31 7.70 -12.07 -8.09
CA ASN A 31 7.83 -13.21 -9.00
C ASN A 31 7.73 -14.50 -8.18
N PRO A 32 6.56 -15.07 -8.01
CA PRO A 32 6.36 -16.23 -7.15
C PRO A 32 7.16 -17.46 -7.59
N ALA A 33 7.58 -17.56 -8.86
CA ALA A 33 8.46 -18.66 -9.31
C ALA A 33 9.81 -18.67 -8.58
N ASN A 34 10.32 -17.49 -8.15
CA ASN A 34 11.58 -17.41 -7.41
C ASN A 34 11.50 -18.00 -5.98
N LEU A 35 10.31 -18.34 -5.50
CA LEU A 35 10.19 -19.09 -4.24
C LEU A 35 10.89 -20.45 -4.32
N MET A 36 11.03 -21.03 -5.51
CA MET A 36 11.73 -22.32 -5.70
C MET A 36 13.23 -22.22 -5.39
N ASP A 37 13.80 -21.02 -5.39
CA ASP A 37 15.21 -20.79 -4.99
C ASP A 37 15.38 -20.82 -3.45
N LEU A 38 14.30 -20.72 -2.68
CA LEU A 38 14.29 -20.73 -1.21
C LEU A 38 14.21 -22.18 -0.70
N LYS A 39 15.36 -22.73 -0.25
CA LYS A 39 15.47 -24.13 0.18
C LYS A 39 15.14 -24.39 1.66
N ARG A 40 14.62 -23.41 2.35
CA ARG A 40 14.24 -23.48 3.78
C ARG A 40 13.12 -22.51 4.12
N PRO A 41 12.39 -22.74 5.21
CA PRO A 41 11.39 -21.78 5.67
C PRO A 41 12.00 -20.40 5.89
N GLU A 42 11.31 -19.37 5.44
CA GLU A 42 11.76 -17.99 5.55
C GLU A 42 10.60 -17.07 5.93
N VAL A 43 10.91 -16.10 6.78
CA VAL A 43 10.01 -14.98 7.11
C VAL A 43 10.74 -13.68 6.82
N THR A 44 10.12 -12.83 6.01
CA THR A 44 10.62 -11.48 5.70
C THR A 44 9.61 -10.46 6.19
N VAL A 45 10.05 -9.52 7.01
CA VAL A 45 9.24 -8.39 7.48
C VAL A 45 9.88 -7.10 6.99
N SER A 46 9.06 -6.19 6.51
CA SER A 46 9.47 -4.89 6.03
C SER A 46 8.61 -3.79 6.65
N PHE A 47 9.27 -2.72 7.07
CA PHE A 47 8.62 -1.53 7.61
C PHE A 47 9.21 -0.31 6.92
N ASN A 48 8.41 0.34 6.08
CA ASN A 48 8.87 1.46 5.27
C ASN A 48 8.18 2.76 5.73
N PRO A 49 8.85 3.62 6.51
CA PRO A 49 8.37 4.96 6.78
C PRO A 49 8.52 5.83 5.53
N VAL A 50 7.48 6.56 5.19
CA VAL A 50 7.47 7.52 4.06
C VAL A 50 7.03 8.88 4.59
N TYR A 51 7.76 9.91 4.22
CA TYR A 51 7.40 11.30 4.53
C TYR A 51 6.80 11.94 3.30
N ILE A 52 5.53 12.37 3.39
CA ILE A 52 4.80 13.02 2.29
C ILE A 52 4.21 14.30 2.83
N SER A 53 4.84 15.43 2.52
CA SER A 53 4.31 16.77 2.78
C SER A 53 3.78 17.36 1.47
N VAL A 54 2.56 17.87 1.53
CA VAL A 54 1.93 18.54 0.39
C VAL A 54 1.52 19.94 0.81
N GLU A 55 1.90 20.90 -0.01
CA GLU A 55 1.44 22.28 0.09
C GLU A 55 0.59 22.60 -1.14
N HIS A 56 -0.49 23.30 -0.94
CA HIS A 56 -1.40 23.73 -2.00
C HIS A 56 -1.66 25.23 -1.87
N GLN A 57 -1.69 25.92 -3.02
CA GLN A 57 -2.16 27.29 -3.12
C GLN A 57 -3.14 27.38 -4.29
N ASN A 58 -4.32 27.90 -4.04
CA ASN A 58 -5.30 28.13 -5.11
C ASN A 58 -5.06 29.49 -5.81
N ALA A 59 -5.79 29.75 -6.91
CA ALA A 59 -5.67 30.98 -7.68
C ALA A 59 -6.05 32.25 -6.88
N SER A 60 -6.82 32.15 -5.82
CA SER A 60 -7.18 33.25 -4.92
C SER A 60 -6.14 33.48 -3.81
N GLY A 61 -5.05 32.72 -3.78
CA GLY A 61 -3.99 32.84 -2.79
C GLY A 61 -4.24 32.10 -1.48
N ALA A 62 -5.34 31.34 -1.34
CA ALA A 62 -5.57 30.52 -0.17
C ALA A 62 -4.62 29.32 -0.18
N THR A 63 -3.93 29.12 0.93
CA THR A 63 -2.94 28.04 1.12
C THR A 63 -3.49 26.92 1.97
N ALA A 64 -2.98 25.71 1.77
CA ALA A 64 -3.22 24.55 2.61
C ALA A 64 -1.94 23.71 2.73
N GLU A 65 -1.72 23.14 3.89
CA GLU A 65 -0.55 22.32 4.21
C GLU A 65 -1.00 21.04 4.93
N THR A 66 -0.36 19.93 4.64
CA THR A 66 -0.65 18.64 5.29
C THR A 66 -0.23 18.64 6.76
N GLU A 67 -1.04 18.01 7.61
CA GLU A 67 -0.77 17.87 9.04
C GLU A 67 0.13 16.67 9.33
N ASN A 68 -0.29 15.46 8.99
CA ASN A 68 0.43 14.22 9.31
C ASN A 68 1.21 13.70 8.10
N ALA A 69 2.44 14.17 7.92
CA ALA A 69 3.26 13.84 6.75
C ALA A 69 3.88 12.43 6.78
N TRP A 70 4.06 11.80 7.97
CA TRP A 70 4.61 10.46 8.09
C TRP A 70 3.57 9.38 7.82
N LYS A 71 3.89 8.45 6.94
CA LYS A 71 3.09 7.26 6.63
C LYS A 71 3.96 6.02 6.82
N PHE A 72 3.31 4.91 7.22
CA PHE A 72 4.00 3.66 7.48
C PHE A 72 3.41 2.56 6.59
N LEU A 73 4.27 1.89 5.84
CA LEU A 73 3.90 0.86 4.89
C LEU A 73 4.49 -0.49 5.35
N PRO A 74 3.79 -1.24 6.21
CA PRO A 74 4.25 -2.55 6.64
C PRO A 74 4.04 -3.60 5.55
N ALA A 75 4.92 -4.62 5.54
CA ALA A 75 4.74 -5.82 4.77
C ALA A 75 5.35 -7.01 5.51
N ALA A 76 4.71 -8.16 5.42
CA ALA A 76 5.19 -9.41 5.98
C ALA A 76 4.99 -10.54 4.96
N TYR A 77 5.98 -11.41 4.88
CA TYR A 77 5.98 -12.56 3.98
C TYR A 77 6.51 -13.78 4.72
N ALA A 78 5.91 -14.92 4.45
CA ALA A 78 6.40 -16.21 4.94
C ALA A 78 6.38 -17.21 3.79
N SER A 79 7.40 -18.05 3.70
CA SER A 79 7.48 -19.13 2.72
C SER A 79 8.01 -20.40 3.36
N MET A 80 7.60 -21.55 2.85
CA MET A 80 8.02 -22.86 3.34
C MET A 80 8.03 -23.88 2.22
N PRO A 81 9.20 -24.53 1.95
CA PRO A 81 9.27 -25.71 1.11
C PRO A 81 8.45 -26.87 1.71
N ILE A 82 7.79 -27.62 0.86
CA ILE A 82 7.00 -28.80 1.23
C ILE A 82 7.20 -29.94 0.23
N LEU A 83 6.85 -31.16 0.63
CA LEU A 83 6.91 -32.37 -0.20
C LEU A 83 8.29 -32.60 -0.83
N ASP A 84 9.34 -32.65 0.01
CA ASP A 84 10.74 -32.81 -0.42
C ASP A 84 11.19 -31.76 -1.45
N ASP A 85 10.89 -30.49 -1.14
CA ASP A 85 11.21 -29.29 -1.93
C ASP A 85 10.59 -29.24 -3.35
N LYS A 86 9.60 -30.11 -3.63
CA LYS A 86 8.89 -30.08 -4.92
C LYS A 86 7.97 -28.86 -5.06
N TYR A 87 7.52 -28.33 -3.96
CA TYR A 87 6.66 -27.14 -3.92
C TYR A 87 7.14 -26.20 -2.83
N VAL A 88 6.92 -24.93 -3.03
CA VAL A 88 7.06 -23.90 -2.00
C VAL A 88 5.74 -23.18 -1.86
N ILE A 89 5.19 -23.17 -0.66
CA ILE A 89 4.02 -22.38 -0.32
C ILE A 89 4.44 -21.08 0.31
N GLY A 90 3.67 -20.03 0.07
CA GLY A 90 3.92 -18.70 0.60
C GLY A 90 2.65 -17.97 1.02
N LEU A 91 2.81 -17.04 1.93
CA LEU A 91 1.77 -16.10 2.35
C LEU A 91 2.37 -14.70 2.48
N GLY A 92 1.85 -13.75 1.72
CA GLY A 92 2.18 -12.33 1.81
C GLY A 92 1.05 -11.52 2.42
N ILE A 93 1.37 -10.57 3.28
CA ILE A 93 0.44 -9.56 3.80
C ILE A 93 1.08 -8.21 3.56
N THR A 94 0.44 -7.38 2.75
CA THR A 94 0.99 -6.08 2.33
C THR A 94 -0.08 -5.00 2.26
N SER A 95 0.35 -3.75 2.16
CA SER A 95 -0.51 -2.61 1.86
C SER A 95 -0.07 -1.98 0.53
N PRO A 96 -0.53 -2.51 -0.61
CA PRO A 96 -0.08 -2.08 -1.94
C PRO A 96 -0.56 -0.67 -2.31
N TYR A 97 -1.68 -0.25 -1.74
CA TYR A 97 -2.24 1.09 -1.86
C TYR A 97 -2.58 1.59 -0.47
N GLY A 98 -2.35 2.85 -0.21
CA GLY A 98 -2.71 3.39 1.09
C GLY A 98 -1.97 4.70 1.31
N LEU A 99 -2.72 5.78 1.27
CA LEU A 99 -2.24 7.10 1.62
C LEU A 99 -3.37 7.81 2.33
N SER A 100 -3.02 8.60 3.32
CA SER A 100 -3.94 9.55 3.93
C SER A 100 -3.41 10.94 3.74
N ASN A 101 -4.31 11.87 3.53
CA ASN A 101 -4.02 13.29 3.51
C ASN A 101 -4.95 13.99 4.50
N GLU A 102 -4.37 14.74 5.43
CA GLU A 102 -5.08 15.57 6.38
C GLU A 102 -4.52 16.98 6.29
N TRP A 103 -5.40 17.93 6.05
CA TRP A 103 -5.04 19.33 5.95
C TRP A 103 -5.09 19.99 7.32
N LYS A 104 -4.10 20.81 7.65
CA LYS A 104 -4.09 21.62 8.85
C LYS A 104 -5.31 22.54 8.90
N ASN A 105 -5.86 22.74 10.09
CA ASN A 105 -6.95 23.68 10.31
C ASN A 105 -6.43 25.15 10.30
N ALA A 106 -5.83 25.52 9.17
CA ALA A 106 -5.21 26.82 8.94
C ALA A 106 -5.37 27.24 7.46
N GLY A 107 -5.05 28.49 7.13
CA GLY A 107 -5.12 29.00 5.76
C GLY A 107 -6.48 28.79 5.13
N GLY A 108 -6.55 28.07 4.01
CA GLY A 108 -7.79 27.79 3.29
C GLY A 108 -8.78 26.90 4.04
N PHE A 109 -8.34 26.16 5.07
CA PHE A 109 -9.18 25.34 5.95
C PHE A 109 -9.46 25.96 7.33
N ALA A 110 -9.00 27.18 7.58
CA ALA A 110 -9.11 27.80 8.88
C ALA A 110 -10.56 27.91 9.37
N ASP A 111 -10.75 27.65 10.66
CA ASP A 111 -11.99 27.86 11.38
C ASP A 111 -11.98 29.24 12.06
N THR A 112 -12.17 30.25 11.26
CA THR A 112 -12.18 31.66 11.69
C THR A 112 -13.49 32.34 11.31
N ALA A 113 -13.75 33.52 11.81
CA ALA A 113 -14.97 34.28 11.50
C ALA A 113 -15.19 34.49 9.98
N ASN A 114 -14.13 34.51 9.19
CA ASN A 114 -14.19 34.64 7.73
C ASN A 114 -14.03 33.31 6.99
N GLN A 115 -13.95 32.21 7.68
CA GLN A 115 -13.85 30.82 7.21
C GLN A 115 -13.02 30.61 5.94
N GLY A 116 -12.03 29.74 5.97
CA GLY A 116 -11.16 29.48 4.86
C GLY A 116 -11.91 29.02 3.59
N SER A 117 -11.50 29.51 2.45
CA SER A 117 -12.19 29.27 1.16
C SER A 117 -12.25 27.80 0.73
N LEU A 118 -11.40 26.93 1.30
CA LEU A 118 -11.35 25.49 1.01
C LEU A 118 -12.18 24.66 2.00
N ARG A 119 -12.53 25.23 3.15
CA ARG A 119 -13.14 24.51 4.26
C ARG A 119 -14.42 23.74 3.89
N TYR A 120 -15.27 24.33 3.07
CA TYR A 120 -16.57 23.73 2.71
C TYR A 120 -16.59 23.17 1.29
N THR A 121 -15.53 23.38 0.50
CA THR A 121 -15.47 22.96 -0.90
C THR A 121 -14.61 21.74 -1.13
N THR A 122 -13.74 21.42 -0.18
CA THR A 122 -12.74 20.35 -0.32
C THR A 122 -12.71 19.49 0.94
N PRO A 123 -12.58 18.16 0.83
CA PRO A 123 -12.36 17.30 1.98
C PRO A 123 -11.10 17.72 2.75
N HIS A 124 -11.21 17.88 4.08
CA HIS A 124 -10.06 18.18 4.93
C HIS A 124 -9.28 16.91 5.31
N PHE A 125 -9.90 15.75 5.18
CA PHE A 125 -9.28 14.44 5.38
C PHE A 125 -9.72 13.48 4.29
N SER A 126 -8.75 12.78 3.73
CA SER A 126 -8.96 11.68 2.81
C SER A 126 -7.98 10.55 3.13
N GLU A 127 -8.47 9.33 3.20
CA GLU A 127 -7.66 8.16 3.51
C GLU A 127 -8.10 6.97 2.66
N LEU A 128 -7.13 6.32 2.03
CA LEU A 128 -7.30 5.01 1.43
C LEU A 128 -6.44 4.03 2.22
N GLN A 129 -7.07 3.04 2.84
CA GLN A 129 -6.39 1.91 3.47
C GLN A 129 -6.61 0.66 2.62
N THR A 130 -5.56 -0.13 2.43
CA THR A 130 -5.66 -1.43 1.77
C THR A 130 -4.87 -2.47 2.51
N ILE A 131 -5.41 -3.68 2.57
CA ILE A 131 -4.70 -4.87 3.03
C ILE A 131 -4.83 -5.92 1.95
N LEU A 132 -3.70 -6.40 1.47
CA LEU A 132 -3.61 -7.49 0.51
C LEU A 132 -3.07 -8.73 1.22
N VAL A 133 -3.81 -9.82 1.13
CA VAL A 133 -3.38 -11.16 1.55
C VAL A 133 -3.15 -11.98 0.29
N ASN A 134 -1.95 -12.52 0.13
CA ASN A 134 -1.52 -13.23 -1.07
C ASN A 134 -1.01 -14.64 -0.71
N PRO A 135 -1.89 -15.65 -0.62
CA PRO A 135 -1.47 -17.05 -0.65
C PRO A 135 -0.88 -17.40 -2.01
N THR A 136 0.24 -18.12 -1.99
CA THR A 136 1.04 -18.42 -3.19
C THR A 136 1.57 -19.84 -3.14
N VAL A 137 1.71 -20.46 -4.30
CA VAL A 137 2.40 -21.73 -4.49
C VAL A 137 3.36 -21.63 -5.67
N ALA A 138 4.54 -22.21 -5.52
CA ALA A 138 5.52 -22.33 -6.59
C ALA A 138 5.96 -23.80 -6.74
N PHE A 139 6.37 -24.18 -7.95
CA PHE A 139 6.83 -25.51 -8.28
C PHE A 139 7.70 -25.50 -9.54
N ASP A 140 8.58 -26.49 -9.66
CA ASP A 140 9.39 -26.69 -10.85
C ASP A 140 8.62 -27.51 -11.90
N VAL A 141 8.52 -26.97 -13.10
CA VAL A 141 7.96 -27.69 -14.27
C VAL A 141 9.04 -28.54 -14.92
N SER A 142 10.28 -28.09 -14.86
CA SER A 142 11.46 -28.78 -15.34
C SER A 142 12.70 -28.26 -14.60
N GLU A 143 13.86 -28.89 -14.80
CA GLU A 143 15.14 -28.45 -14.22
C GLU A 143 15.53 -26.99 -14.57
N LYS A 144 14.87 -26.38 -15.55
CA LYS A 144 15.19 -25.02 -16.04
C LYS A 144 14.01 -24.06 -15.95
N VAL A 145 12.84 -24.54 -15.57
CA VAL A 145 11.61 -23.73 -15.60
C VAL A 145 10.83 -23.94 -14.32
N SER A 146 10.69 -22.89 -13.55
CA SER A 146 9.83 -22.82 -12.37
C SER A 146 8.59 -21.99 -12.68
N MET A 147 7.48 -22.33 -12.07
CA MET A 147 6.22 -21.58 -12.13
C MET A 147 5.74 -21.23 -10.72
N GLY A 148 5.06 -20.10 -10.61
CA GLY A 148 4.42 -19.70 -9.38
C GLY A 148 3.05 -19.10 -9.66
N LEU A 149 2.10 -19.38 -8.77
CA LEU A 149 0.73 -18.88 -8.81
C LEU A 149 0.38 -18.28 -7.45
N GLY A 150 -0.16 -17.07 -7.46
CA GLY A 150 -0.67 -16.39 -6.27
C GLY A 150 -2.09 -15.89 -6.47
N LEU A 151 -2.85 -15.84 -5.40
CA LEU A 151 -4.19 -15.26 -5.36
C LEU A 151 -4.14 -13.98 -4.53
N ASP A 152 -4.49 -12.84 -5.14
CA ASP A 152 -4.62 -11.57 -4.45
C ASP A 152 -6.02 -11.43 -3.86
N ILE A 153 -6.10 -11.39 -2.53
CA ILE A 153 -7.31 -11.10 -1.78
C ILE A 153 -7.10 -9.72 -1.14
N GLN A 154 -7.80 -8.72 -1.64
CA GLN A 154 -7.62 -7.35 -1.19
C GLN A 154 -8.88 -6.83 -0.50
N TRP A 155 -8.69 -6.32 0.71
CA TRP A 155 -9.64 -5.45 1.37
C TRP A 155 -9.20 -3.99 1.19
N SER A 156 -10.18 -3.09 1.00
CA SER A 156 -9.92 -1.65 0.89
C SER A 156 -11.00 -0.84 1.58
N GLN A 157 -10.59 0.24 2.23
CA GLN A 157 -11.47 1.22 2.86
C GLN A 157 -11.06 2.61 2.39
N LEU A 158 -12.06 3.39 1.98
CA LEU A 158 -11.89 4.78 1.58
C LEU A 158 -12.71 5.68 2.50
N THR A 159 -12.06 6.64 3.12
CA THR A 159 -12.68 7.59 4.05
C THR A 159 -12.47 9.02 3.56
N PHE A 160 -13.55 9.79 3.48
CA PHE A 160 -13.51 11.24 3.26
C PHE A 160 -14.22 11.97 4.38
N LYS A 161 -13.63 13.09 4.85
CA LYS A 161 -14.25 13.97 5.83
C LYS A 161 -14.23 15.40 5.31
N GLN A 162 -15.38 16.02 5.26
CA GLN A 162 -15.57 17.39 4.78
C GLN A 162 -16.48 18.17 5.73
N HIS A 163 -16.20 19.44 5.90
CA HIS A 163 -17.15 20.34 6.58
C HIS A 163 -18.28 20.73 5.63
N VAL A 164 -19.50 20.78 6.12
CA VAL A 164 -20.67 21.28 5.38
C VAL A 164 -21.20 22.54 6.03
N PHE A 165 -21.62 23.46 5.18
CA PHE A 165 -22.21 24.71 5.63
C PHE A 165 -23.65 24.48 6.15
N PRO A 166 -24.15 25.16 7.23
CA PRO A 166 -23.52 26.24 7.98
C PRO A 166 -22.56 25.78 9.10
N ASN A 167 -22.59 24.56 9.62
CA ASN A 167 -21.67 24.05 10.66
C ASN A 167 -21.70 22.53 10.78
N GLY A 168 -22.21 21.85 9.78
CA GLY A 168 -22.22 20.40 9.72
C GLY A 168 -20.87 19.79 9.34
N ARG A 169 -20.77 18.47 9.47
CA ARG A 169 -19.64 17.68 8.99
C ARG A 169 -20.15 16.52 8.15
N PHE A 170 -19.67 16.41 6.96
CA PHE A 170 -19.91 15.25 6.10
C PHE A 170 -18.76 14.26 6.21
N VAL A 171 -19.10 13.00 6.41
CA VAL A 171 -18.16 11.88 6.35
C VAL A 171 -18.73 10.88 5.36
N ALA A 172 -17.96 10.58 4.33
CA ALA A 172 -18.24 9.48 3.43
C ALA A 172 -17.18 8.40 3.63
N GLU A 173 -17.62 7.18 3.82
CA GLU A 173 -16.77 6.01 3.98
C GLU A 173 -17.33 4.88 3.13
N SER A 174 -16.44 4.19 2.44
CA SER A 174 -16.79 2.99 1.69
C SER A 174 -15.68 1.95 1.87
N ASP A 175 -16.08 0.71 2.01
CA ASP A 175 -15.21 -0.44 2.10
C ASP A 175 -15.58 -1.50 1.04
N GLY A 176 -14.64 -2.35 0.72
CA GLY A 176 -14.86 -3.41 -0.24
C GLY A 176 -13.78 -4.48 -0.19
N ILE A 177 -14.16 -5.68 -0.56
CA ILE A 177 -13.25 -6.83 -0.69
C ILE A 177 -13.18 -7.22 -2.15
N GLY A 178 -11.98 -7.30 -2.69
CA GLY A 178 -11.71 -7.79 -4.04
C GLY A 178 -10.77 -8.98 -4.04
N ALA A 179 -10.91 -9.85 -5.00
CA ALA A 179 -10.01 -10.97 -5.23
C ALA A 179 -9.53 -10.98 -6.68
N GLY A 180 -8.27 -11.28 -6.88
CA GLY A 180 -7.63 -11.39 -8.19
C GLY A 180 -6.48 -12.37 -8.19
N ALA A 181 -6.08 -12.84 -9.36
CA ALA A 181 -4.94 -13.72 -9.52
C ALA A 181 -3.70 -12.93 -9.94
N ASN A 182 -2.58 -13.16 -9.28
CA ASN A 182 -1.25 -12.69 -9.72
C ASN A 182 -0.78 -13.54 -10.91
N ARG A 183 -0.41 -12.88 -11.98
CA ARG A 183 0.17 -13.45 -13.19
C ARG A 183 1.63 -13.08 -13.32
#